data_f09158a08f96568638fef4dacc327b8f
#
_entry.id   f09158a08f96568638fef4dacc327b8f
#
_cell.length_a   1.000
_cell.length_b   1.000
_cell.length_c   1.000
_cell.angle_alpha   90.00
_cell.angle_beta   90.00
_cell.angle_gamma   90.00
#
_symmetry.space_group_name_H-M   'P 1'
#
loop_
_entity.id
_entity.type
_entity.pdbx_description
1 polymer ?
#
loop_
_entity_poly.entity_id
_entity_poly.type
_entity_poly.pdbx_seq_one_letter_code
_entity_poly.pdbx_strand_id
1 'polypeptide(L)'
;SCCGNVGGAMFTSSVFPFILRGVQLSGVDSAESPIEIKKELWNLLSNEWSLDLTNQTRTINISNVGPEIDKILQGGQIGRVVIQHGDK
;
A
#
# COMPACT_ATOMS: atom_id res chain seq x y z
N SER A 1 6.61 -4.89 9.32
CA SER A 1 6.76 -3.44 9.42
C SER A 1 5.41 -2.75 9.55
N CYS A 2 5.41 -1.56 10.08
CA CYS A 2 4.21 -0.77 10.31
C CYS A 2 4.43 0.60 9.65
N CYS A 3 3.69 0.86 8.56
CA CYS A 3 3.89 2.06 7.74
C CYS A 3 2.62 2.84 7.45
N GLY A 4 1.46 2.38 7.93
CA GLY A 4 0.20 3.06 7.69
C GLY A 4 -0.84 2.72 8.74
N ASN A 5 -1.93 3.46 8.73
CA ASN A 5 -2.98 3.33 9.75
C ASN A 5 -4.40 3.42 9.17
N VAL A 6 -4.58 3.05 7.92
CA VAL A 6 -5.90 3.09 7.25
C VAL A 6 -6.95 2.28 8.01
N GLY A 7 -6.57 1.14 8.57
CA GLY A 7 -7.46 0.32 9.37
C GLY A 7 -7.57 0.73 10.83
N GLY A 8 -6.89 1.79 11.24
CA GLY A 8 -6.87 2.28 12.61
C GLY A 8 -5.45 2.38 13.15
N ALA A 9 -5.30 3.12 14.24
CA ALA A 9 -3.99 3.38 14.83
C ALA A 9 -3.60 2.38 15.92
N MET A 10 -4.55 1.58 16.38
CA MET A 10 -4.33 0.65 17.50
C MET A 10 -4.28 -0.79 16.98
N PHE A 11 -3.48 -1.62 17.62
CA PHE A 11 -3.48 -3.06 17.38
C PHE A 11 -3.34 -3.82 18.69
N THR A 12 -3.87 -5.05 18.73
CA THR A 12 -3.77 -5.92 19.89
C THR A 12 -2.73 -7.00 19.64
N SER A 13 -1.84 -7.19 20.60
CA SER A 13 -0.78 -8.19 20.46
C SER A 13 -0.38 -8.73 21.84
N SER A 14 0.46 -9.75 21.84
CA SER A 14 1.09 -10.30 23.05
C SER A 14 2.61 -10.31 22.86
N VAL A 15 3.33 -10.62 23.95
CA VAL A 15 4.78 -10.70 23.89
C VAL A 15 5.29 -12.01 23.25
N PHE A 16 4.44 -13.02 23.13
CA PHE A 16 4.86 -14.36 22.73
C PHE A 16 5.50 -14.44 21.34
N PRO A 17 4.96 -13.83 20.27
CA PRO A 17 5.63 -13.87 18.97
C PRO A 17 7.04 -13.26 19.02
N PHE A 18 7.19 -12.20 19.80
CA PHE A 18 8.46 -11.49 19.91
C PHE A 18 9.51 -12.33 20.67
N ILE A 19 9.10 -12.97 21.76
CA ILE A 19 10.00 -13.78 22.59
C ILE A 19 10.30 -15.13 21.93
N LEU A 20 9.25 -15.84 21.49
CA LEU A 20 9.38 -17.23 21.07
C LEU A 20 9.82 -17.40 19.62
N ARG A 21 9.56 -16.41 18.76
CA ARG A 21 9.87 -16.50 17.33
C ARG A 21 10.77 -15.38 16.83
N GLY A 22 11.26 -14.53 17.71
CA GLY A 22 12.13 -13.42 17.33
C GLY A 22 11.52 -12.44 16.35
N VAL A 23 10.19 -12.25 16.39
CA VAL A 23 9.50 -11.31 15.53
C VAL A 23 9.89 -9.88 15.91
N GLN A 24 10.12 -9.04 14.93
CA GLN A 24 10.42 -7.63 15.12
C GLN A 24 9.33 -6.77 14.49
N LEU A 25 8.90 -5.74 15.20
CA LEU A 25 7.98 -4.72 14.70
C LEU A 25 8.77 -3.45 14.43
N SER A 26 8.82 -3.05 13.16
CA SER A 26 9.53 -1.83 12.75
C SER A 26 8.54 -0.80 12.22
N GLY A 27 8.67 0.42 12.72
CA GLY A 27 7.89 1.55 12.21
C GLY A 27 8.59 2.21 11.02
N VAL A 28 7.82 2.61 10.02
CA VAL A 28 8.32 3.35 8.86
C VAL A 28 7.46 4.59 8.66
N ASP A 29 8.05 5.76 8.82
CA ASP A 29 7.39 7.03 8.51
C ASP A 29 7.64 7.38 7.04
N SER A 30 6.84 6.79 6.16
CA SER A 30 7.01 6.96 4.72
C SER A 30 6.63 8.35 4.24
N ALA A 31 5.73 9.03 4.95
CA ALA A 31 5.30 10.38 4.57
C ALA A 31 6.43 11.40 4.71
N GLU A 32 7.25 11.25 5.76
CA GLU A 32 8.36 12.16 6.06
C GLU A 32 9.68 11.75 5.41
N SER A 33 9.72 10.64 4.68
CA SER A 33 10.94 10.21 4.01
C SER A 33 11.38 11.21 2.95
N PRO A 34 12.70 11.50 2.83
CA PRO A 34 13.19 12.42 1.80
C PRO A 34 12.89 11.93 0.39
N ILE A 35 12.68 12.88 -0.52
CA ILE A 35 12.32 12.56 -1.91
C ILE A 35 13.42 11.78 -2.62
N GLU A 36 14.68 11.99 -2.26
CA GLU A 36 15.82 11.29 -2.85
C GLU A 36 15.73 9.79 -2.60
N ILE A 37 15.37 9.39 -1.39
CA ILE A 37 15.18 7.98 -1.03
C ILE A 37 14.00 7.40 -1.80
N LYS A 38 12.91 8.14 -1.92
CA LYS A 38 11.73 7.70 -2.67
C LYS A 38 12.06 7.48 -4.15
N LYS A 39 12.81 8.40 -4.74
CA LYS A 39 13.24 8.27 -6.14
C LYS A 39 14.11 7.03 -6.35
N GLU A 40 15.03 6.77 -5.45
CA GLU A 40 15.89 5.59 -5.51
C GLU A 40 15.07 4.30 -5.42
N LEU A 41 14.12 4.23 -4.49
CA LEU A 41 13.24 3.07 -4.33
C LEU A 41 12.35 2.85 -5.56
N TRP A 42 11.77 3.91 -6.12
CA TRP A 42 10.99 3.81 -7.35
C TRP A 42 11.82 3.33 -8.53
N ASN A 43 13.07 3.78 -8.61
CA ASN A 43 13.98 3.33 -9.64
C ASN A 43 14.28 1.84 -9.52
N LEU A 44 14.51 1.34 -8.30
CA LEU A 44 14.70 -0.08 -8.05
C LEU A 44 13.46 -0.90 -8.39
N LEU A 45 12.27 -0.41 -8.01
CA LEU A 45 11.00 -1.08 -8.29
C LEU A 45 10.69 -1.14 -9.79
N SER A 46 11.18 -0.18 -10.56
CA SER A 46 10.98 -0.19 -12.01
C SER A 46 12.00 -1.05 -12.75
N ASN A 47 13.04 -1.52 -12.09
CA ASN A 47 14.13 -2.29 -12.67
C ASN A 47 14.36 -3.60 -11.92
N GLU A 48 15.35 -3.62 -11.03
CA GLU A 48 15.82 -4.85 -10.37
C GLU A 48 14.77 -5.48 -9.45
N TRP A 49 13.92 -4.67 -8.83
CA TRP A 49 12.89 -5.13 -7.90
C TRP A 49 11.49 -5.15 -8.53
N SER A 50 11.41 -5.19 -9.84
CA SER A 50 10.11 -5.15 -10.52
C SER A 50 9.28 -6.39 -10.18
N LEU A 51 7.97 -6.16 -10.02
CA LEU A 51 7.00 -7.20 -9.70
C LEU A 51 5.87 -7.18 -10.73
N ASP A 52 5.31 -8.33 -11.02
CA ASP A 52 4.11 -8.41 -11.83
C ASP A 52 2.89 -8.14 -10.94
N LEU A 53 2.33 -6.96 -11.07
CA LEU A 53 1.18 -6.51 -10.27
C LEU A 53 -0.14 -6.59 -11.04
N THR A 54 -0.18 -7.24 -12.20
CA THR A 54 -1.38 -7.32 -13.06
C THR A 54 -2.58 -7.88 -12.30
N ASN A 55 -2.39 -8.91 -11.51
CA ASN A 55 -3.46 -9.56 -10.76
C ASN A 55 -3.92 -8.75 -9.55
N GLN A 56 -3.17 -7.71 -9.16
CA GLN A 56 -3.46 -6.88 -8.01
C GLN A 56 -3.88 -5.47 -8.40
N THR A 57 -3.95 -5.20 -9.70
CA THR A 57 -4.26 -3.87 -10.22
C THR A 57 -5.47 -3.95 -11.15
N ARG A 58 -6.41 -3.05 -10.93
CA ARG A 58 -7.60 -2.92 -11.77
C ARG A 58 -7.65 -1.50 -12.30
N THR A 59 -7.86 -1.35 -13.59
CA THR A 59 -7.93 -0.04 -14.25
C THR A 59 -9.40 0.32 -14.51
N ILE A 60 -9.79 1.53 -14.15
CA ILE A 60 -11.15 2.04 -14.35
C ILE A 60 -11.11 3.39 -15.05
N ASN A 61 -12.22 3.79 -15.64
CA ASN A 61 -12.40 5.14 -16.17
C ASN A 61 -12.79 6.11 -15.06
N ILE A 62 -12.53 7.39 -15.26
CA ILE A 62 -12.86 8.41 -14.28
C ILE A 62 -14.35 8.45 -13.93
N SER A 63 -15.22 8.07 -14.87
CA SER A 63 -16.66 8.01 -14.64
C SER A 63 -17.09 6.96 -13.61
N ASN A 64 -16.21 5.99 -13.32
CA ASN A 64 -16.48 4.89 -12.39
C ASN A 64 -15.82 5.08 -11.02
N VAL A 65 -15.31 6.27 -10.72
CA VAL A 65 -14.57 6.54 -9.48
C VAL A 65 -15.48 6.52 -8.26
N GLY A 66 -16.73 7.04 -8.38
CA GLY A 66 -17.66 7.13 -7.25
C GLY A 66 -17.85 5.82 -6.49
N PRO A 67 -18.27 4.73 -7.16
CA PRO A 67 -18.40 3.43 -6.50
C PRO A 67 -17.11 2.90 -5.87
N GLU A 68 -15.96 3.20 -6.46
CA GLU A 68 -14.67 2.79 -5.91
C GLU A 68 -14.32 3.54 -4.62
N ILE A 69 -14.67 4.83 -4.54
CA ILE A 69 -14.50 5.60 -3.31
C ILE A 69 -15.37 5.02 -2.19
N ASP A 70 -16.63 4.69 -2.49
CA ASP A 70 -17.52 4.07 -1.52
C ASP A 70 -16.95 2.75 -1.01
N LYS A 71 -16.40 1.96 -1.91
CA LYS A 71 -15.81 0.66 -1.57
C LYS A 71 -14.62 0.82 -0.63
N ILE A 72 -13.73 1.78 -0.88
CA ILE A 72 -12.56 2.01 -0.03
C ILE A 72 -12.95 2.54 1.34
N LEU A 73 -13.98 3.39 1.40
CA LEU A 73 -14.49 3.91 2.67
C LEU A 73 -15.13 2.82 3.53
N GLN A 74 -15.65 1.78 2.92
CA GLN A 74 -16.23 0.62 3.61
C GLN A 74 -15.20 -0.47 3.91
N GLY A 75 -13.94 -0.26 3.52
CA GLY A 75 -12.86 -1.24 3.73
C GLY A 75 -12.93 -2.44 2.79
N GLY A 76 -13.71 -2.37 1.72
CA GLY A 76 -13.92 -3.49 0.79
C GLY A 76 -12.99 -3.53 -0.40
N GLN A 77 -12.06 -2.58 -0.52
CA GLN A 77 -11.15 -2.55 -1.65
C GLN A 77 -9.99 -3.52 -1.45
N ILE A 78 -9.69 -4.30 -2.48
CA ILE A 78 -8.56 -5.23 -2.51
C ILE A 78 -7.64 -4.84 -3.66
N GLY A 79 -6.34 -4.71 -3.37
CA GLY A 79 -5.34 -4.35 -4.36
C GLY A 79 -5.33 -2.87 -4.70
N ARG A 80 -4.96 -2.55 -5.92
CA ARG A 80 -4.80 -1.18 -6.41
C ARG A 80 -5.79 -0.89 -7.52
N VAL A 81 -6.44 0.25 -7.44
CA VAL A 81 -7.29 0.76 -8.53
C VAL A 81 -6.57 1.94 -9.18
N VAL A 82 -6.40 1.86 -10.49
CA VAL A 82 -5.77 2.90 -11.30
C VAL A 82 -6.84 3.57 -12.14
N ILE A 83 -6.86 4.89 -12.14
CA ILE A 83 -7.83 5.66 -12.92
C ILE A 83 -7.16 6.06 -14.23
N GLN A 84 -7.79 5.64 -15.34
CA GLN A 84 -7.34 6.02 -16.67
C GLN A 84 -8.10 7.26 -17.11
N HIS A 85 -7.36 8.28 -17.50
CA HIS A 85 -7.92 9.52 -18.03
C HIS A 85 -7.95 9.44 -19.55
N GLY A 86 -9.13 9.67 -20.11
CA GLY A 86 -9.34 9.61 -21.56
C GLY A 86 -9.48 8.17 -22.07
N ASP A 87 -9.43 8.03 -23.41
CA ASP A 87 -9.68 6.78 -24.12
C ASP A 87 -8.39 6.02 -24.50
N LYS A 88 -7.29 6.31 -23.85
CA LYS A 88 -6.00 5.69 -24.17
C LYS A 88 -5.65 4.55 -23.26
#